data_670513d96cc8156377516cf0ca1a1cd0
#
_entry.id   670513d96cc8156377516cf0ca1a1cd0
#
_cell.length_a   1.000
_cell.length_b   1.000
_cell.length_c   1.000
_cell.angle_alpha   90.00
_cell.angle_beta   90.00
_cell.angle_gamma   90.00
#
_symmetry.space_group_name_H-M   'P 1'
#
loop_
_entity.id
_entity.type
_entity.pdbx_description
1 polymer ?
#
loop_
_entity_poly.entity_id
_entity_poly.type
_entity_poly.pdbx_seq_one_letter_code
_entity_poly.pdbx_strand_id
1 'polypeptide(L)'
;MAGKLADRYGRKRLLIALSVIFFSGTLFCLLAPNAILMIIFRFLLGLVVGWASVIVPAYLAEIATASTRGRLVAQNQLMITGGQLLAFTVNALLGSLFPHVGNIWRYMIAFGMIPSVMLFLGMWHVPESPRWLAMKGQRTAALRVLAPLRSSRQESLQEIDSVETALRQNQGQRQADWDDLTQPWIRQ
;
A
#
# COMPACT_ATOMS: atom_id res chain seq x y z
N MET A 1 4.42 -10.93 -6.15
CA MET A 1 5.62 -10.06 -6.30
C MET A 1 5.61 -8.90 -5.30
N ALA A 2 4.53 -8.15 -5.13
CA ALA A 2 4.45 -7.01 -4.20
C ALA A 2 4.82 -7.37 -2.73
N GLY A 3 4.37 -8.52 -2.22
CA GLY A 3 4.71 -8.99 -0.87
C GLY A 3 6.22 -9.20 -0.68
N LYS A 4 6.90 -9.87 -1.62
CA LYS A 4 8.36 -10.10 -1.54
C LYS A 4 9.15 -8.79 -1.52
N LEU A 5 8.72 -7.76 -2.28
CA LEU A 5 9.33 -6.43 -2.24
C LEU A 5 9.08 -5.73 -0.90
N ALA A 6 7.86 -5.84 -0.36
CA ALA A 6 7.50 -5.26 0.94
C ALA A 6 8.33 -5.89 2.09
N ASP A 7 8.61 -7.20 2.02
CA ASP A 7 9.45 -7.89 3.00
C ASP A 7 10.94 -7.49 2.88
N ARG A 8 11.40 -7.17 1.67
CA ARG A 8 12.80 -6.78 1.42
C ARG A 8 13.09 -5.34 1.82
N TYR A 9 12.25 -4.38 1.39
CA TYR A 9 12.51 -2.93 1.50
C TYR A 9 11.77 -2.24 2.65
N GLY A 10 10.76 -2.88 3.20
CA GLY A 10 9.88 -2.28 4.21
C GLY A 10 8.58 -1.73 3.61
N ARG A 11 7.53 -1.75 4.43
CA ARG A 11 6.19 -1.33 3.98
C ARG A 11 6.13 0.17 3.77
N LYS A 12 6.64 0.95 4.73
CA LYS A 12 6.67 2.42 4.67
C LYS A 12 7.45 2.92 3.45
N ARG A 13 8.68 2.44 3.28
CA ARG A 13 9.54 2.89 2.17
C ARG A 13 8.92 2.59 0.81
N LEU A 14 8.30 1.41 0.69
CA LEU A 14 7.66 1.01 -0.54
C LEU A 14 6.42 1.87 -0.83
N LEU A 15 5.59 2.19 0.18
CA LEU A 15 4.44 3.08 0.01
C LEU A 15 4.85 4.52 -0.36
N ILE A 16 5.94 5.02 0.21
CA ILE A 16 6.53 6.30 -0.19
C ILE A 16 6.99 6.26 -1.66
N ALA A 17 7.70 5.22 -2.07
CA ALA A 17 8.12 5.07 -3.46
C ALA A 17 6.92 4.98 -4.42
N LEU A 18 5.89 4.21 -4.06
CA LEU A 18 4.66 4.10 -4.85
C LEU A 18 3.92 5.44 -4.96
N SER A 19 3.89 6.26 -3.90
CA SER A 19 3.28 7.59 -3.97
C SER A 19 4.02 8.53 -4.92
N VAL A 20 5.36 8.49 -4.94
CA VAL A 20 6.18 9.27 -5.87
C VAL A 20 5.98 8.81 -7.32
N ILE A 21 5.96 7.48 -7.55
CA ILE A 21 5.71 6.93 -8.89
C ILE A 21 4.30 7.27 -9.36
N PHE A 22 3.30 7.20 -8.46
CA PHE A 22 1.93 7.58 -8.79
C PHE A 22 1.82 9.06 -9.16
N PHE A 23 2.44 9.94 -8.37
CA PHE A 23 2.47 11.38 -8.64
C PHE A 23 3.11 11.68 -10.00
N SER A 24 4.31 11.16 -10.24
CA SER A 24 5.04 11.39 -11.51
C SER A 24 4.31 10.76 -12.70
N GLY A 25 3.76 9.55 -12.56
CA GLY A 25 2.97 8.91 -13.60
C GLY A 25 1.71 9.70 -13.95
N THR A 26 1.02 10.27 -12.95
CA THR A 26 -0.14 11.15 -13.18
C THR A 26 0.27 12.45 -13.87
N LEU A 27 1.41 13.04 -13.48
CA LEU A 27 1.96 14.21 -14.13
C LEU A 27 2.31 13.94 -15.61
N PHE A 28 2.93 12.79 -15.90
CA PHE A 28 3.19 12.39 -17.28
C PHE A 28 1.92 12.11 -18.09
N CYS A 29 0.88 11.54 -17.48
CA CYS A 29 -0.44 11.44 -18.12
C CYS A 29 -1.02 12.81 -18.48
N LEU A 30 -0.88 13.78 -17.57
CA LEU A 30 -1.35 15.16 -17.79
C LEU A 30 -0.64 15.84 -18.96
N LEU A 31 0.66 15.60 -19.11
CA LEU A 31 1.53 16.20 -20.12
C LEU A 31 1.56 15.37 -21.43
N ALA A 32 0.90 14.21 -21.48
CA ALA A 32 0.96 13.31 -22.63
C ALA A 32 0.48 14.02 -23.92
N PRO A 33 1.32 14.07 -24.97
CA PRO A 33 0.98 14.69 -26.24
C PRO A 33 0.11 13.81 -27.14
N ASN A 34 0.12 12.49 -26.89
CA ASN A 34 -0.62 11.52 -27.72
C ASN A 34 -1.23 10.40 -26.85
N ALA A 35 -2.20 9.69 -27.44
CA ALA A 35 -2.93 8.62 -26.77
C ALA A 35 -2.05 7.42 -26.37
N ILE A 36 -1.01 7.12 -27.15
CA ILE A 36 -0.12 5.97 -26.89
C ILE A 36 0.64 6.18 -25.58
N LEU A 37 1.25 7.34 -25.39
CA LEU A 37 1.94 7.68 -24.15
C LEU A 37 0.98 7.69 -22.96
N MET A 38 -0.22 8.21 -23.13
CA MET A 38 -1.25 8.20 -22.10
C MET A 38 -1.60 6.76 -21.67
N ILE A 39 -1.73 5.82 -22.61
CA ILE A 39 -2.01 4.41 -22.31
C ILE A 39 -0.84 3.80 -21.51
N ILE A 40 0.39 4.06 -21.90
CA ILE A 40 1.58 3.54 -21.22
C ILE A 40 1.62 4.03 -19.77
N PHE A 41 1.44 5.33 -19.54
CA PHE A 41 1.43 5.88 -18.18
C PHE A 41 0.23 5.40 -17.36
N ARG A 42 -0.95 5.23 -17.96
CA ARG A 42 -2.13 4.63 -17.31
C ARG A 42 -1.89 3.18 -16.89
N PHE A 43 -1.21 2.40 -17.73
CA PHE A 43 -0.82 1.04 -17.39
C PHE A 43 0.12 1.02 -16.17
N LEU A 44 1.12 1.89 -16.16
CA LEU A 44 2.04 2.04 -15.04
C LEU A 44 1.32 2.44 -13.75
N LEU A 45 0.40 3.40 -13.82
CA LEU A 45 -0.45 3.78 -12.69
C LEU A 45 -1.29 2.62 -12.17
N GLY A 46 -1.83 1.78 -13.06
CA GLY A 46 -2.58 0.57 -12.69
C GLY A 46 -1.72 -0.41 -11.90
N LEU A 47 -0.46 -0.62 -12.28
CA LEU A 47 0.48 -1.46 -11.53
C LEU A 47 0.74 -0.91 -10.12
N VAL A 48 0.95 0.40 -10.00
CA VAL A 48 1.19 1.08 -8.71
C VAL A 48 -0.02 0.90 -7.78
N VAL A 49 -1.24 1.12 -8.29
CA VAL A 49 -2.48 0.92 -7.53
C VAL A 49 -2.65 -0.53 -7.13
N GLY A 50 -2.37 -1.49 -8.03
CA GLY A 50 -2.42 -2.92 -7.73
C GLY A 50 -1.45 -3.32 -6.61
N TRP A 51 -0.25 -2.78 -6.59
CA TRP A 51 0.71 -3.03 -5.51
C TRP A 51 0.27 -2.37 -4.19
N ALA A 52 -0.20 -1.13 -4.23
CA ALA A 52 -0.72 -0.44 -3.06
C ALA A 52 -1.91 -1.18 -2.43
N SER A 53 -2.80 -1.75 -3.23
CA SER A 53 -3.97 -2.52 -2.78
C SER A 53 -3.61 -3.76 -1.96
N VAL A 54 -2.40 -4.32 -2.15
CA VAL A 54 -1.89 -5.44 -1.36
C VAL A 54 -1.14 -4.95 -0.12
N ILE A 55 -0.31 -3.92 -0.28
CA ILE A 55 0.61 -3.47 0.77
C ILE A 55 -0.11 -2.69 1.87
N VAL A 56 -1.09 -1.84 1.51
CA VAL A 56 -1.81 -1.01 2.49
C VAL A 56 -2.58 -1.85 3.51
N PRO A 57 -3.44 -2.82 3.11
CA PRO A 57 -4.13 -3.68 4.08
C PRO A 57 -3.18 -4.52 4.93
N ALA A 58 -2.09 -5.03 4.33
CA ALA A 58 -1.07 -5.77 5.06
C ALA A 58 -0.40 -4.90 6.14
N TYR A 59 -0.01 -3.68 5.80
CA TYR A 59 0.57 -2.71 6.74
C TYR A 59 -0.40 -2.38 7.88
N LEU A 60 -1.68 -2.11 7.56
CA LEU A 60 -2.71 -1.85 8.57
C LEU A 60 -2.91 -3.04 9.50
N ALA A 61 -2.92 -4.26 8.96
CA ALA A 61 -3.07 -5.49 9.76
C ALA A 61 -1.86 -5.75 10.69
N GLU A 62 -0.66 -5.31 10.31
CA GLU A 62 0.56 -5.44 11.12
C GLU A 62 0.61 -4.44 12.29
N ILE A 63 0.01 -3.26 12.14
CA ILE A 63 -0.07 -2.25 13.20
C ILE A 63 -1.28 -2.47 14.12
N ALA A 64 -2.36 -3.03 13.58
CA ALA A 64 -3.61 -3.25 14.29
C ALA A 64 -3.44 -4.22 15.48
N THR A 65 -4.14 -3.93 16.57
CA THR A 65 -4.38 -4.91 17.65
C THR A 65 -5.43 -5.93 17.19
N ALA A 66 -5.48 -7.10 17.84
CA ALA A 66 -6.51 -8.11 17.54
C ALA A 66 -7.93 -7.55 17.61
N SER A 67 -8.19 -6.67 18.59
CA SER A 67 -9.49 -6.03 18.81
C SER A 67 -9.85 -4.96 17.78
N THR A 68 -8.87 -4.29 17.18
CA THR A 68 -9.10 -3.16 16.25
C THR A 68 -8.95 -3.56 14.79
N ARG A 69 -8.41 -4.73 14.48
CA ARG A 69 -8.11 -5.19 13.11
C ARG A 69 -9.33 -5.12 12.19
N GLY A 70 -10.47 -5.65 12.62
CA GLY A 70 -11.70 -5.63 11.82
C GLY A 70 -12.16 -4.21 11.52
N ARG A 71 -12.09 -3.30 12.50
CA ARG A 71 -12.45 -1.89 12.34
C ARG A 71 -11.53 -1.19 11.33
N LEU A 72 -10.22 -1.43 11.39
CA LEU A 72 -9.26 -0.79 10.46
C LEU A 72 -9.44 -1.30 9.03
N VAL A 73 -9.73 -2.59 8.85
CA VAL A 73 -10.03 -3.14 7.52
C VAL A 73 -11.32 -2.54 6.96
N ALA A 74 -12.38 -2.43 7.76
CA ALA A 74 -13.63 -1.79 7.35
C ALA A 74 -13.42 -0.30 7.03
N GLN A 75 -12.64 0.40 7.83
CA GLN A 75 -12.31 1.81 7.60
C GLN A 75 -11.49 2.00 6.31
N ASN A 76 -10.54 1.11 6.01
CA ASN A 76 -9.82 1.13 4.75
C ASN A 76 -10.77 0.98 3.55
N GLN A 77 -11.73 0.05 3.62
CA GLN A 77 -12.72 -0.13 2.57
C GLN A 77 -13.62 1.11 2.40
N LEU A 78 -14.06 1.73 3.51
CA LEU A 78 -14.80 2.98 3.48
C LEU A 78 -14.02 4.11 2.81
N MET A 79 -12.72 4.24 3.09
CA MET A 79 -11.86 5.25 2.45
C MET A 79 -11.73 5.02 0.94
N ILE A 80 -11.62 3.75 0.50
CA ILE A 80 -11.58 3.41 -0.93
C ILE A 80 -12.88 3.82 -1.60
N THR A 81 -14.03 3.38 -1.08
CA THR A 81 -15.34 3.67 -1.66
C THR A 81 -15.67 5.17 -1.60
N GLY A 82 -15.35 5.83 -0.49
CA GLY A 82 -15.52 7.28 -0.33
C GLY A 82 -14.65 8.07 -1.30
N GLY A 83 -13.41 7.64 -1.51
CA GLY A 83 -12.51 8.23 -2.50
C GLY A 83 -13.02 8.08 -3.94
N GLN A 84 -13.60 6.92 -4.28
CA GLN A 84 -14.24 6.71 -5.58
C GLN A 84 -15.45 7.63 -5.77
N LEU A 85 -16.33 7.72 -4.77
CA LEU A 85 -17.47 8.61 -4.82
C LEU A 85 -17.03 10.07 -5.02
N LEU A 86 -16.04 10.53 -4.26
CA LEU A 86 -15.48 11.86 -4.38
C LEU A 86 -14.91 12.11 -5.79
N ALA A 87 -14.16 11.16 -6.33
CA ALA A 87 -13.59 11.27 -7.67
C ALA A 87 -14.68 11.38 -8.75
N PHE A 88 -15.72 10.54 -8.69
CA PHE A 88 -16.84 10.62 -9.63
C PHE A 88 -17.60 11.95 -9.51
N THR A 89 -17.86 12.40 -8.27
CA THR A 89 -18.56 13.67 -8.04
C THR A 89 -17.78 14.86 -8.58
N VAL A 90 -16.47 14.93 -8.29
CA VAL A 90 -15.61 16.01 -8.79
C VAL A 90 -15.52 16.00 -10.31
N ASN A 91 -15.36 14.81 -10.93
CA ASN A 91 -15.32 14.69 -12.37
C ASN A 91 -16.64 15.10 -13.04
N ALA A 92 -17.78 14.73 -12.45
CA ALA A 92 -19.09 15.15 -12.93
C ALA A 92 -19.29 16.67 -12.82
N LEU A 93 -18.88 17.26 -11.69
CA LEU A 93 -18.96 18.71 -11.47
C LEU A 93 -18.05 19.45 -12.45
N LEU A 94 -16.81 19.04 -12.63
CA LEU A 94 -15.90 19.67 -13.59
C LEU A 94 -16.44 19.59 -15.02
N GLY A 95 -16.98 18.43 -15.42
CA GLY A 95 -17.57 18.26 -16.74
C GLY A 95 -18.82 19.09 -16.97
N SER A 96 -19.66 19.30 -15.94
CA SER A 96 -20.89 20.09 -16.04
C SER A 96 -20.65 21.58 -15.96
N LEU A 97 -19.70 22.04 -15.13
CA LEU A 97 -19.42 23.46 -14.93
C LEU A 97 -18.56 24.08 -16.05
N PHE A 98 -17.73 23.24 -16.69
CA PHE A 98 -16.78 23.70 -17.71
C PHE A 98 -16.92 22.93 -19.05
N PRO A 99 -18.11 22.79 -19.63
CA PRO A 99 -18.33 21.97 -20.83
C PRO A 99 -17.59 22.47 -22.07
N HIS A 100 -17.25 23.77 -22.09
CA HIS A 100 -16.61 24.40 -23.27
C HIS A 100 -15.06 24.38 -23.21
N VAL A 101 -14.47 23.87 -22.12
CA VAL A 101 -13.01 23.77 -22.00
C VAL A 101 -12.51 22.50 -22.66
N GLY A 102 -11.92 22.61 -23.84
CA GLY A 102 -11.49 21.47 -24.65
C GLY A 102 -10.50 20.49 -23.99
N ASN A 103 -9.82 20.92 -22.92
CA ASN A 103 -8.86 20.11 -22.19
C ASN A 103 -9.30 19.80 -20.75
N ILE A 104 -10.60 19.79 -20.46
CA ILE A 104 -11.14 19.54 -19.13
C ILE A 104 -10.65 18.22 -18.52
N TRP A 105 -10.44 17.18 -19.33
CA TRP A 105 -9.94 15.89 -18.92
C TRP A 105 -8.56 15.97 -18.22
N ARG A 106 -7.72 16.97 -18.57
CA ARG A 106 -6.43 17.21 -17.92
C ARG A 106 -6.62 17.65 -16.48
N TYR A 107 -7.57 18.52 -16.20
CA TYR A 107 -7.90 18.96 -14.84
C TYR A 107 -8.47 17.83 -14.00
N MET A 108 -9.29 16.95 -14.61
CA MET A 108 -9.80 15.74 -13.96
C MET A 108 -8.67 14.79 -13.55
N ILE A 109 -7.66 14.61 -14.41
CA ILE A 109 -6.48 13.80 -14.08
C ILE A 109 -5.62 14.50 -13.01
N ALA A 110 -5.43 15.82 -13.10
CA ALA A 110 -4.65 16.58 -12.14
C ALA A 110 -5.22 16.47 -10.71
N PHE A 111 -6.55 16.42 -10.56
CA PHE A 111 -7.18 16.20 -9.26
C PHE A 111 -6.73 14.86 -8.61
N GLY A 112 -6.46 13.83 -9.40
CA GLY A 112 -5.92 12.56 -8.92
C GLY A 112 -4.52 12.64 -8.33
N MET A 113 -3.78 13.76 -8.49
CA MET A 113 -2.47 13.96 -7.86
C MET A 113 -2.59 14.27 -6.35
N ILE A 114 -3.71 14.84 -5.91
CA ILE A 114 -3.92 15.23 -4.51
C ILE A 114 -3.77 14.02 -3.56
N PRO A 115 -4.44 12.87 -3.77
CA PRO A 115 -4.28 11.70 -2.91
C PRO A 115 -2.83 11.19 -2.82
N SER A 116 -2.05 11.29 -3.90
CA SER A 116 -0.66 10.82 -3.89
C SER A 116 0.25 11.70 -3.02
N VAL A 117 0.03 13.01 -3.05
CA VAL A 117 0.72 13.96 -2.16
C VAL A 117 0.32 13.72 -0.72
N MET A 118 -0.97 13.52 -0.45
CA MET A 118 -1.46 13.20 0.90
C MET A 118 -0.87 11.88 1.43
N LEU A 119 -0.77 10.85 0.58
CA LEU A 119 -0.15 9.59 0.95
C LEU A 119 1.35 9.78 1.25
N PHE A 120 2.06 10.52 0.41
CA PHE A 120 3.49 10.83 0.62
C PHE A 120 3.71 11.53 1.96
N LEU A 121 2.99 12.62 2.22
CA LEU A 121 3.10 13.39 3.46
C LEU A 121 2.67 12.58 4.68
N GLY A 122 1.57 11.81 4.57
CA GLY A 122 1.09 10.95 5.63
C GLY A 122 2.10 9.86 5.99
N MET A 123 2.66 9.19 5.00
CA MET A 123 3.66 8.13 5.23
C MET A 123 4.98 8.64 5.79
N TRP A 124 5.29 9.91 5.64
CA TRP A 124 6.47 10.52 6.27
C TRP A 124 6.40 10.47 7.80
N HIS A 125 5.22 10.69 8.36
CA HIS A 125 4.98 10.76 9.80
C HIS A 125 4.71 9.39 10.46
N VAL A 126 4.32 8.39 9.67
CA VAL A 126 3.98 7.06 10.19
C VAL A 126 5.25 6.21 10.34
N PRO A 127 5.42 5.42 11.43
CA PRO A 127 6.59 4.55 11.61
C PRO A 127 6.59 3.37 10.63
N GLU A 128 7.72 2.67 10.53
CA GLU A 128 7.81 1.42 9.77
C GLU A 128 7.05 0.29 10.51
N SER A 129 6.68 -0.76 9.78
CA SER A 129 5.99 -1.91 10.36
C SER A 129 6.82 -2.56 11.48
N PRO A 130 6.24 -2.76 12.68
CA PRO A 130 6.94 -3.41 13.79
C PRO A 130 7.32 -4.85 13.45
N ARG A 131 6.47 -5.56 12.70
CA ARG A 131 6.75 -6.91 12.22
C ARG A 131 7.96 -6.93 11.29
N TRP A 132 8.05 -5.99 10.36
CA TRP A 132 9.20 -5.88 9.45
C TRP A 132 10.49 -5.55 10.21
N LEU A 133 10.42 -4.65 11.20
CA LEU A 133 11.57 -4.32 12.05
C LEU A 133 12.07 -5.54 12.83
N ALA A 134 11.16 -6.36 13.37
CA ALA A 134 11.50 -7.61 14.03
C ALA A 134 12.14 -8.61 13.05
N MET A 135 11.60 -8.74 11.83
CA MET A 135 12.18 -9.59 10.76
C MET A 135 13.60 -9.18 10.37
N LYS A 136 13.94 -7.90 10.51
CA LYS A 136 15.31 -7.37 10.26
C LYS A 136 16.21 -7.39 11.48
N GLY A 137 15.79 -8.03 12.59
CA GLY A 137 16.57 -8.10 13.83
C GLY A 137 16.62 -6.79 14.62
N GLN A 138 15.84 -5.77 14.23
CA GLN A 138 15.79 -4.46 14.91
C GLN A 138 14.78 -4.47 16.07
N ARG A 139 15.00 -5.36 17.05
CA ARG A 139 14.08 -5.61 18.17
C ARG A 139 13.76 -4.32 18.97
N THR A 140 14.76 -3.49 19.24
CA THR A 140 14.57 -2.23 19.98
C THR A 140 13.70 -1.22 19.24
N ALA A 141 13.86 -1.13 17.92
CA ALA A 141 13.03 -0.28 17.08
C ALA A 141 11.58 -0.80 16.99
N ALA A 142 11.40 -2.12 16.85
CA ALA A 142 10.10 -2.76 16.88
C ALA A 142 9.35 -2.50 18.20
N LEU A 143 10.01 -2.66 19.33
CA LEU A 143 9.43 -2.35 20.64
C LEU A 143 9.03 -0.88 20.78
N ARG A 144 9.84 0.04 20.27
CA ARG A 144 9.54 1.48 20.32
C ARG A 144 8.27 1.83 19.51
N VAL A 145 8.04 1.15 18.41
CA VAL A 145 6.82 1.32 17.59
C VAL A 145 5.61 0.66 18.24
N LEU A 146 5.78 -0.50 18.89
CA LEU A 146 4.68 -1.22 19.55
C LEU A 146 4.25 -0.59 20.85
N ALA A 147 5.17 0.06 21.60
CA ALA A 147 4.90 0.62 22.92
C ALA A 147 3.65 1.53 22.99
N PRO A 148 3.41 2.47 22.06
CA PRO A 148 2.21 3.30 22.06
C PRO A 148 0.96 2.58 21.53
N LEU A 149 1.11 1.40 20.90
CA LEU A 149 0.04 0.68 20.22
C LEU A 149 -0.52 -0.51 21.04
N ARG A 150 0.18 -0.91 22.10
CA ARG A 150 -0.18 -2.06 22.96
C ARG A 150 -0.43 -1.60 24.38
N SER A 151 -1.30 -2.35 25.06
CA SER A 151 -1.70 -2.03 26.44
C SER A 151 -0.61 -2.33 27.46
N SER A 152 0.32 -3.24 27.15
CA SER A 152 1.42 -3.58 28.05
C SER A 152 2.73 -3.86 27.31
N ARG A 153 3.85 -3.63 28.02
CA ARG A 153 5.18 -3.97 27.52
C ARG A 153 5.36 -5.47 27.32
N GLN A 154 4.70 -6.28 28.14
CA GLN A 154 4.74 -7.74 28.03
C GLN A 154 4.09 -8.22 26.74
N GLU A 155 2.93 -7.66 26.35
CA GLU A 155 2.26 -7.95 25.09
C GLU A 155 3.15 -7.63 23.89
N SER A 156 3.84 -6.49 23.93
CA SER A 156 4.79 -6.10 22.86
C SER A 156 5.97 -7.06 22.75
N LEU A 157 6.49 -7.58 23.88
CA LEU A 157 7.58 -8.55 23.89
C LEU A 157 7.12 -9.90 23.34
N GLN A 158 5.95 -10.39 23.77
CA GLN A 158 5.38 -11.65 23.30
C GLN A 158 5.12 -11.63 21.79
N GLU A 159 4.64 -10.50 21.27
CA GLU A 159 4.39 -10.35 19.83
C GLU A 159 5.71 -10.44 19.03
N ILE A 160 6.77 -9.79 19.48
CA ILE A 160 8.07 -9.86 18.81
C ILE A 160 8.65 -11.28 18.91
N ASP A 161 8.59 -11.92 20.09
CA ASP A 161 9.08 -13.27 20.29
C ASP A 161 8.32 -14.28 19.41
N SER A 162 7.02 -14.10 19.22
CA SER A 162 6.22 -14.91 18.29
C SER A 162 6.64 -14.76 16.84
N VAL A 163 6.95 -13.52 16.40
CA VAL A 163 7.45 -13.25 15.06
C VAL A 163 8.84 -13.88 14.85
N GLU A 164 9.75 -13.73 15.82
CA GLU A 164 11.09 -14.32 15.75
C GLU A 164 11.03 -15.87 15.72
N THR A 165 10.14 -16.47 16.52
CA THR A 165 9.92 -17.91 16.53
C THR A 165 9.38 -18.42 15.20
N ALA A 166 8.38 -17.73 14.63
CA ALA A 166 7.85 -18.05 13.32
C ALA A 166 8.91 -17.93 12.21
N LEU A 167 9.80 -16.96 12.31
CA LEU A 167 10.93 -16.81 11.36
C LEU A 167 11.91 -17.98 11.44
N ARG A 168 12.27 -18.41 12.65
CA ARG A 168 13.18 -19.55 12.86
C ARG A 168 12.55 -20.86 12.34
N GLN A 169 11.26 -21.06 12.55
CA GLN A 169 10.54 -22.22 12.01
C GLN A 169 10.49 -22.23 10.49
N ASN A 170 10.27 -21.05 9.86
CA ASN A 170 10.22 -20.93 8.41
C ASN A 170 11.60 -20.99 7.72
N GLN A 171 12.69 -20.74 8.42
CA GLN A 171 14.05 -20.90 7.85
C GLN A 171 14.40 -22.34 7.51
N GLY A 172 13.73 -23.33 8.13
CA GLY A 172 13.88 -24.74 7.80
C GLY A 172 12.90 -25.27 6.74
N GLN A 173 11.88 -24.48 6.37
CA GLN A 173 10.90 -24.89 5.36
C GLN A 173 11.27 -24.28 4.01
N ARG A 174 11.41 -25.15 2.99
CA ARG A 174 11.55 -24.74 1.59
C ARG A 174 10.34 -23.85 1.23
N GLN A 175 10.59 -22.60 0.88
CA GLN A 175 9.52 -21.75 0.35
C GLN A 175 8.98 -22.42 -0.91
N ALA A 176 7.67 -22.69 -0.92
CA ALA A 176 7.01 -23.17 -2.12
C ALA A 176 7.25 -22.19 -3.27
N ASP A 177 7.82 -22.67 -4.35
CA ASP A 177 8.05 -21.88 -5.55
C ASP A 177 6.92 -22.14 -6.57
N TRP A 178 6.81 -21.27 -7.57
CA TRP A 178 5.80 -21.43 -8.63
C TRP A 178 5.91 -22.78 -9.35
N ASP A 179 7.11 -23.35 -9.39
CA ASP A 179 7.38 -24.68 -9.97
C ASP A 179 6.70 -25.80 -9.18
N ASP A 180 6.43 -25.60 -7.88
CA ASP A 180 5.72 -26.58 -7.06
C ASP A 180 4.25 -26.74 -7.46
N LEU A 181 3.65 -25.72 -8.10
CA LEU A 181 2.29 -25.78 -8.64
C LEU A 181 2.17 -26.70 -9.89
N THR A 182 3.28 -27.03 -10.51
CA THR A 182 3.31 -27.94 -11.66
C THR A 182 3.43 -29.42 -11.27
N GLN A 183 3.58 -29.71 -9.97
CA GLN A 183 3.74 -31.09 -9.49
C GLN A 183 2.43 -31.88 -9.60
N PRO A 184 2.50 -33.17 -10.01
CA PRO A 184 1.31 -33.96 -10.36
C PRO A 184 0.30 -34.19 -9.24
N TRP A 185 0.74 -34.10 -7.97
CA TRP A 185 -0.12 -34.31 -6.80
C TRP A 185 -1.04 -33.12 -6.46
N ILE A 186 -0.82 -31.95 -7.05
CA ILE A 186 -1.73 -30.78 -6.91
C ILE A 186 -2.84 -30.81 -7.98
N ARG A 187 -2.69 -31.63 -9.00
CA ARG A 187 -3.64 -31.75 -10.12
C ARG A 187 -4.77 -32.76 -9.89
N GLN A 188 -4.81 -33.43 -8.79
CA GLN A 188 -5.94 -34.26 -8.35
C GLN A 188 -6.83 -33.46 -7.41
#